data_7b9c1320c1f7206b239207c8d429148a
#
_entry.id   7b9c1320c1f7206b239207c8d429148a
#
_cell.length_a   1.000
_cell.length_b   1.000
_cell.length_c   1.000
_cell.angle_alpha   90.00
_cell.angle_beta   90.00
_cell.angle_gamma   90.00
#
_symmetry.space_group_name_H-M   'P 1'
#
loop_
_entity.id
_entity.type
_entity.pdbx_description
1 polymer ?
#
loop_
_entity_poly.entity_id
_entity_poly.type
_entity_poly.pdbx_seq_one_letter_code
_entity_poly.pdbx_strand_id
1 'polypeptide(L)'
;MPYIIVTIWYPTDAVKVVTERYFDMLRKYPFDKTLGKETIPVAVTTGKTGIKAISIMESKRETLGEALTWAGKRMVMFQDLKGVEYKIRVWSNITEALEAVGISAPK
;
A
#
# COMPACT_ATOMS: atom_id res chain seq x y z
N MET A 1 2.49 -14.29 -6.67
CA MET A 1 1.57 -13.26 -6.16
C MET A 1 2.24 -11.90 -6.26
N PRO A 2 1.69 -10.98 -7.04
CA PRO A 2 2.26 -9.64 -7.12
C PRO A 2 2.09 -8.86 -5.81
N TYR A 3 2.91 -7.83 -5.64
CA TYR A 3 2.79 -6.93 -4.50
C TYR A 3 1.97 -5.71 -4.88
N ILE A 4 1.13 -5.27 -3.96
CA ILE A 4 0.56 -3.92 -4.01
C ILE A 4 1.28 -3.11 -2.95
N ILE A 5 1.97 -2.05 -3.39
CA ILE A 5 2.71 -1.17 -2.49
C ILE A 5 2.04 0.19 -2.51
N VAL A 6 1.59 0.62 -1.34
CA VAL A 6 1.02 1.94 -1.15
C VAL A 6 2.04 2.79 -0.43
N THR A 7 2.33 3.95 -0.99
CA THR A 7 3.21 4.94 -0.37
C THR A 7 2.40 6.19 -0.10
N ILE A 8 2.56 6.77 1.08
CA ILE A 8 1.91 8.02 1.47
C ILE A 8 2.96 8.98 2.02
N TRP A 9 2.86 10.24 1.60
CA TRP A 9 3.74 11.33 2.07
C TRP A 9 2.88 12.37 2.74
N TYR A 10 3.34 12.90 3.86
CA TYR A 10 2.64 13.97 4.54
C TYR A 10 3.60 14.84 5.35
N PRO A 11 3.25 16.14 5.55
CA PRO A 11 4.10 17.02 6.34
C PRO A 11 4.06 16.66 7.82
N THR A 12 5.10 17.03 8.55
CA THR A 12 5.22 16.71 9.98
C THR A 12 4.09 17.28 10.82
N ASP A 13 3.53 18.42 10.44
CA ASP A 13 2.41 19.02 11.16
C ASP A 13 1.07 18.28 10.91
N ALA A 14 1.03 17.36 9.97
CA ALA A 14 -0.16 16.55 9.70
C ALA A 14 -0.17 15.19 10.41
N VAL A 15 0.85 14.88 11.21
CA VAL A 15 0.98 13.57 11.87
C VAL A 15 -0.28 13.19 12.66
N LYS A 16 -0.81 14.11 13.44
CA LYS A 16 -1.98 13.83 14.27
C LYS A 16 -3.21 13.49 13.44
N VAL A 17 -3.52 14.32 12.46
CA VAL A 17 -4.72 14.12 11.63
C VAL A 17 -4.58 12.89 10.74
N VAL A 18 -3.39 12.63 10.22
CA VAL A 18 -3.11 11.43 9.40
C VAL A 18 -3.26 10.17 10.26
N THR A 19 -2.73 10.18 11.49
CA THR A 19 -2.83 9.04 12.39
C THR A 19 -4.29 8.73 12.76
N GLU A 20 -5.07 9.76 13.08
CA GLU A 20 -6.49 9.60 13.37
C GLU A 20 -7.24 9.03 12.16
N ARG A 21 -6.96 9.54 10.97
CA ARG A 21 -7.58 9.05 9.74
C ARG A 21 -7.16 7.60 9.45
N TYR A 22 -5.92 7.25 9.76
CA TYR A 22 -5.43 5.88 9.62
C TYR A 22 -6.24 4.90 10.47
N PHE A 23 -6.53 5.25 11.71
CA PHE A 23 -7.37 4.42 12.57
C PHE A 23 -8.80 4.31 12.04
N ASP A 24 -9.36 5.40 11.53
CA ASP A 24 -10.69 5.37 10.89
C ASP A 24 -10.68 4.45 9.67
N MET A 25 -9.62 4.50 8.88
CA MET A 25 -9.44 3.65 7.71
C MET A 25 -9.40 2.17 8.11
N LEU A 26 -8.68 1.82 9.16
CA LEU A 26 -8.61 0.44 9.65
C LEU A 26 -9.97 -0.08 10.11
N ARG A 27 -10.79 0.79 10.70
CA ARG A 27 -12.14 0.41 11.13
C ARG A 27 -13.09 0.22 9.94
N LYS A 28 -13.01 1.10 8.97
CA LYS A 28 -13.91 1.08 7.80
C LYS A 28 -13.51 0.02 6.77
N TYR A 29 -12.22 -0.13 6.53
CA TYR A 29 -11.68 -1.06 5.54
C TYR A 29 -10.57 -1.89 6.19
N PRO A 30 -10.90 -2.85 7.09
CA PRO A 30 -9.89 -3.71 7.67
C PRO A 30 -9.24 -4.58 6.61
N PHE A 31 -8.10 -5.18 6.91
CA PHE A 31 -7.43 -6.04 5.96
C PHE A 31 -8.32 -7.23 5.57
N ASP A 32 -8.49 -7.43 4.27
CA ASP A 32 -9.32 -8.50 3.73
C ASP A 32 -8.44 -9.67 3.29
N LYS A 33 -8.40 -10.73 4.09
CA LYS A 33 -7.58 -11.92 3.83
C LYS A 33 -7.98 -12.65 2.56
N THR A 34 -9.19 -12.43 2.04
CA THR A 34 -9.60 -13.06 0.78
C THR A 34 -8.87 -12.47 -0.42
N LEU A 35 -8.31 -11.27 -0.28
CA LEU A 35 -7.59 -10.58 -1.35
C LEU A 35 -6.12 -10.95 -1.41
N GLY A 36 -5.55 -11.46 -0.31
CA GLY A 36 -4.15 -11.81 -0.27
C GLY A 36 -3.57 -11.86 1.14
N LYS A 37 -2.31 -11.51 1.25
CA LYS A 37 -1.55 -11.57 2.50
C LYS A 37 -0.95 -10.20 2.80
N GLU A 38 -1.09 -9.74 4.05
CA GLU A 38 -0.47 -8.50 4.50
C GLU A 38 0.97 -8.77 4.90
N THR A 39 1.91 -8.23 4.14
CA THR A 39 3.34 -8.43 4.36
C THR A 39 3.89 -7.40 5.33
N ILE A 40 3.61 -6.11 5.06
CA ILE A 40 3.97 -5.01 5.95
C ILE A 40 2.71 -4.14 6.10
N PRO A 41 2.05 -4.18 7.28
CA PRO A 41 0.86 -3.35 7.49
C PRO A 41 1.13 -1.87 7.29
N VAL A 42 2.18 -1.37 7.91
CA VAL A 42 2.68 -0.02 7.70
C VAL A 42 4.11 0.10 8.25
N ALA A 43 4.96 0.79 7.51
CA ALA A 43 6.30 1.17 7.95
C ALA A 43 6.45 2.67 7.70
N VAL A 44 7.06 3.38 8.63
CA VAL A 44 7.13 4.84 8.60
C VAL A 44 8.58 5.30 8.71
N THR A 45 8.95 6.27 7.90
CA THR A 45 10.26 6.92 8.00
C THR A 45 10.09 8.44 7.87
N THR A 46 11.11 9.17 8.28
CA THR A 46 11.13 10.63 8.21
C THR A 46 12.18 11.12 7.21
N GLY A 47 12.00 12.33 6.72
CA GLY A 47 12.92 12.97 5.80
C GLY A 47 12.86 14.49 5.93
N LYS A 48 13.58 15.19 5.06
CA LYS A 48 13.63 16.67 5.10
C LYS A 48 12.28 17.31 4.87
N THR A 49 11.43 16.71 4.05
CA THR A 49 10.15 17.30 3.62
C THR A 49 8.96 16.77 4.40
N GLY A 50 9.18 15.89 5.37
CA GLY A 50 8.08 15.33 6.15
C GLY A 50 8.23 13.84 6.36
N ILE A 51 7.09 13.14 6.35
CA ILE A 51 6.99 11.73 6.70
C ILE A 51 6.59 10.92 5.47
N LYS A 52 7.14 9.73 5.36
CA LYS A 52 6.81 8.78 4.33
C LYS A 52 6.42 7.45 4.99
N ALA A 53 5.28 6.91 4.62
CA ALA A 53 4.84 5.61 5.10
C ALA A 53 4.58 4.69 3.91
N ILE A 54 4.84 3.41 4.10
CA ILE A 54 4.55 2.40 3.08
C ILE A 54 3.77 1.24 3.71
N SER A 55 2.93 0.61 2.89
CA SER A 55 2.32 -0.66 3.23
C SER A 55 2.49 -1.60 2.04
N ILE A 56 2.69 -2.88 2.33
CA ILE A 56 2.93 -3.89 1.30
C ILE A 56 2.02 -5.08 1.56
N MET A 57 1.27 -5.48 0.53
CA MET A 57 0.51 -6.72 0.56
C MET A 57 0.84 -7.56 -0.67
N GLU A 58 0.76 -8.88 -0.53
CA GLU A 58 0.81 -9.80 -1.65
C GLU A 58 -0.63 -10.09 -2.06
N SER A 59 -0.96 -9.80 -3.32
CA SER A 59 -2.31 -10.03 -3.85
C SER A 59 -2.34 -11.35 -4.61
N LYS A 60 -3.46 -12.05 -4.54
CA LYS A 60 -3.74 -13.14 -5.46
C LYS A 60 -3.94 -12.54 -6.86
N ARG A 61 -3.46 -13.23 -7.91
CA ARG A 61 -3.61 -12.74 -9.28
C ARG A 61 -5.09 -12.59 -9.65
N GLU A 62 -5.91 -13.55 -9.29
CA GLU A 62 -7.34 -13.58 -9.62
C GLU A 62 -8.15 -12.51 -8.90
N THR A 63 -7.64 -11.94 -7.81
CA THR A 63 -8.30 -10.87 -7.05
C THR A 63 -7.56 -9.54 -7.11
N LEU A 64 -6.58 -9.40 -7.99
CA LEU A 64 -5.75 -8.19 -8.07
C LEU A 64 -6.60 -6.92 -8.29
N GLY A 65 -7.57 -6.98 -9.20
CA GLY A 65 -8.45 -5.83 -9.45
C GLY A 65 -9.25 -5.43 -8.21
N GLU A 66 -9.79 -6.41 -7.50
CA GLU A 66 -10.52 -6.16 -6.25
C GLU A 66 -9.60 -5.59 -5.16
N ALA A 67 -8.37 -6.12 -5.07
CA ALA A 67 -7.39 -5.64 -4.11
C ALA A 67 -6.99 -4.19 -4.40
N LEU A 68 -6.81 -3.83 -5.67
CA LEU A 68 -6.53 -2.45 -6.06
C LEU A 68 -7.68 -1.51 -5.72
N THR A 69 -8.92 -1.95 -5.95
CA THR A 69 -10.10 -1.17 -5.59
C THR A 69 -10.18 -0.96 -4.08
N TRP A 70 -9.92 -2.01 -3.31
CA TRP A 70 -9.88 -1.94 -1.85
C TRP A 70 -8.81 -0.96 -1.36
N ALA A 71 -7.58 -1.06 -1.90
CA ALA A 71 -6.50 -0.13 -1.55
C ALA A 71 -6.86 1.32 -1.93
N GLY A 72 -7.48 1.50 -3.09
CA GLY A 72 -7.96 2.82 -3.54
C GLY A 72 -8.98 3.43 -2.60
N LYS A 73 -9.95 2.64 -2.15
CA LYS A 73 -10.97 3.09 -1.18
C LYS A 73 -10.33 3.56 0.12
N ARG A 74 -9.30 2.86 0.59
CA ARG A 74 -8.55 3.28 1.77
C ARG A 74 -7.89 4.65 1.56
N MET A 75 -7.22 4.82 0.41
CA MET A 75 -6.45 6.04 0.15
C MET A 75 -7.32 7.24 -0.14
N VAL A 76 -8.49 7.06 -0.73
CA VAL A 76 -9.45 8.14 -0.93
C VAL A 76 -9.81 8.84 0.39
N MET A 77 -9.78 8.13 1.50
CA MET A 77 -10.04 8.71 2.81
C MET A 77 -9.03 9.77 3.23
N PHE A 78 -7.88 9.86 2.55
CA PHE A 78 -6.83 10.84 2.85
C PHE A 78 -6.82 12.03 1.89
N GLN A 79 -7.65 12.03 0.85
CA GLN A 79 -7.61 13.04 -0.22
C GLN A 79 -7.98 14.45 0.24
N ASP A 80 -8.78 14.56 1.30
CA ASP A 80 -9.19 15.86 1.84
C ASP A 80 -8.15 16.49 2.77
N LEU A 81 -7.09 15.75 3.09
CA LEU A 81 -6.05 16.22 4.01
C LEU A 81 -5.00 17.02 3.23
N LYS A 82 -4.85 18.28 3.58
CA LYS A 82 -3.91 19.18 2.91
C LYS A 82 -2.47 18.68 3.06
N GLY A 83 -1.73 18.65 1.96
CA GLY A 83 -0.33 18.25 1.95
C GLY A 83 -0.09 16.75 1.94
N VAL A 84 -1.15 15.94 1.97
CA VAL A 84 -1.03 14.49 1.90
C VAL A 84 -1.07 14.04 0.46
N GLU A 85 -0.08 13.24 0.07
CA GLU A 85 0.00 12.64 -1.26
C GLU A 85 0.16 11.13 -1.10
N TYR A 86 -0.35 10.37 -2.06
CA TYR A 86 -0.19 8.91 -2.04
C TYR A 86 0.02 8.34 -3.43
N LYS A 87 0.50 7.12 -3.45
CA LYS A 87 0.80 6.38 -4.67
C LYS A 87 0.50 4.91 -4.44
N ILE A 88 -0.23 4.29 -5.36
CA ILE A 88 -0.53 2.86 -5.33
C ILE A 88 0.16 2.24 -6.54
N ARG A 89 1.04 1.24 -6.31
CA ARG A 89 1.77 0.56 -7.37
C ARG A 89 1.66 -0.95 -7.24
N VAL A 90 1.58 -1.61 -8.38
CA VAL A 90 1.69 -3.07 -8.46
C VAL A 90 3.11 -3.41 -8.85
N TRP A 91 3.73 -4.30 -8.07
CA TRP A 91 5.10 -4.76 -8.32
C TRP A 91 5.09 -6.27 -8.52
N SER A 92 5.81 -6.75 -9.52
CA SER A 92 6.03 -8.18 -9.69
C SER A 92 6.99 -8.68 -8.62
N ASN A 93 6.77 -9.90 -8.11
CA ASN A 93 7.82 -10.55 -7.33
C ASN A 93 8.92 -11.01 -8.28
N ILE A 94 10.06 -11.48 -7.73
CA ILE A 94 11.21 -11.84 -8.56
C ILE A 94 10.87 -12.99 -9.52
N THR A 95 10.10 -13.96 -9.09
CA THR A 95 9.71 -15.10 -9.94
C THR A 95 8.88 -14.62 -11.13
N GLU A 96 7.90 -13.76 -10.90
CA GLU A 96 7.06 -13.17 -11.96
C GLU A 96 7.88 -12.32 -12.93
N ALA A 97 8.80 -11.51 -12.40
CA ALA A 97 9.66 -10.67 -13.23
C ALA A 97 10.58 -11.52 -14.12
N LEU A 98 11.14 -12.60 -13.59
CA LEU A 98 12.01 -13.51 -14.34
C LEU A 98 11.23 -14.31 -15.39
N GLU A 99 10.02 -14.74 -15.08
CA GLU A 99 9.14 -15.41 -16.05
C GLU A 99 8.88 -14.54 -17.27
N ALA A 100 8.69 -13.23 -17.07
CA ALA A 100 8.44 -12.27 -18.16
C ALA A 100 9.60 -12.20 -19.14
N VAL A 101 10.84 -12.50 -18.71
CA VAL A 101 12.03 -12.54 -19.58
C VAL A 101 12.47 -13.98 -19.89
N GLY A 102 11.66 -14.98 -19.53
CA GLY A 102 11.93 -16.38 -19.88
C GLY A 102 12.99 -17.06 -19.04
N ILE A 103 13.24 -16.59 -17.81
CA ILE A 103 14.25 -17.14 -16.92
C ILE A 103 13.55 -17.76 -15.69
N SER A 104 13.94 -19.02 -15.35
CA SER A 104 13.43 -19.66 -14.14
C SER A 104 14.22 -19.19 -12.93
N ALA A 105 13.50 -18.83 -11.85
CA ALA A 105 14.14 -18.42 -10.61
C ALA A 105 14.85 -19.61 -9.96
N PRO A 106 16.03 -19.42 -9.33
CA PRO A 106 16.65 -20.46 -8.53
C PRO A 106 15.78 -20.77 -7.31
N LYS A 107 15.81 -22.04 -6.92
CA LYS A 107 15.04 -22.51 -5.76
C LYS A 107 15.84 -22.33 -4.47
#